data_14c5ed9703e9be501bf3b7769003c175
#
_entry.id   14c5ed9703e9be501bf3b7769003c175
#
_cell.length_a   1.000
_cell.length_b   1.000
_cell.length_c   1.000
_cell.angle_alpha   90.00
_cell.angle_beta   90.00
_cell.angle_gamma   90.00
#
_symmetry.space_group_name_H-M   'P 1'
#
loop_
_entity.id
_entity.type
_entity.pdbx_description
1 polymer ?
#
loop_
_entity_poly.entity_id
_entity_poly.type
_entity_poly.pdbx_seq_one_letter_code
_entity_poly.pdbx_strand_id
1 'polypeptide(L)' 'MLNKVFIINTGSNYLAFDAACPNQELSGCSSMNLVGIRAICPCDDVEYSLFSGQAPGMEYPMLQYRVEVLSPESIRVYN' A
#
# COMPACT_ATOMS: atom_id res chain seq x y z
N MET A 1 6.88 -13.22 -8.90
CA MET A 1 5.50 -13.31 -8.44
C MET A 1 4.91 -11.94 -8.20
N LEU A 2 3.70 -11.72 -8.64
CA LEU A 2 3.06 -10.43 -8.48
C LEU A 2 2.43 -10.30 -7.10
N ASN A 3 2.75 -9.22 -6.42
CA ASN A 3 2.11 -8.88 -5.16
C ASN A 3 0.89 -8.01 -5.45
N LYS A 4 0.00 -7.94 -4.48
CA LYS A 4 -1.11 -7.01 -4.57
C LYS A 4 -0.60 -5.59 -4.46
N VAL A 5 -1.28 -4.68 -5.13
CA VAL A 5 -1.01 -3.24 -5.06
C VAL A 5 -2.32 -2.55 -4.67
N PHE A 6 -2.26 -1.72 -3.64
CA PHE A 6 -3.39 -0.90 -3.25
C PHE A 6 -3.34 0.43 -4.01
N ILE A 7 -4.44 0.78 -4.65
CA ILE A 7 -4.54 2.03 -5.40
C ILE A 7 -5.62 2.88 -4.74
N ILE A 8 -5.23 4.10 -4.35
CA ILE A 8 -6.12 5.03 -3.64
C ILE A 8 -6.34 6.26 -4.51
N ASN A 9 -7.60 6.59 -4.73
CA ASN A 9 -7.98 7.83 -5.39
C ASN A 9 -8.19 8.90 -4.31
N THR A 10 -7.35 9.92 -4.32
CA THR A 10 -7.40 11.00 -3.32
C THR A 10 -8.34 12.13 -3.73
N GLY A 11 -8.99 12.03 -4.89
CA GLY A 11 -9.81 13.09 -5.45
C GLY A 11 -9.07 13.98 -6.44
N SER A 12 -7.80 14.23 -6.21
CA SER A 12 -6.94 15.02 -7.10
C SER A 12 -5.79 14.20 -7.68
N ASN A 13 -5.54 13.01 -7.15
CA ASN A 13 -4.40 12.20 -7.54
C ASN A 13 -4.63 10.75 -7.15
N TYR A 14 -3.68 9.90 -7.50
CA TYR A 14 -3.68 8.48 -7.11
C TYR A 14 -2.43 8.16 -6.33
N LEU A 15 -2.59 7.30 -5.31
CA LEU A 15 -1.48 6.72 -4.57
C LEU A 15 -1.49 5.21 -4.78
N ALA A 16 -0.32 4.62 -4.90
CA ALA A 16 -0.19 3.17 -5.06
C ALA A 16 0.84 2.63 -4.06
N PHE A 17 0.44 1.62 -3.31
CA PHE A 17 1.29 0.99 -2.30
C PHE A 17 1.35 -0.51 -2.51
N ASP A 18 2.51 -1.10 -2.25
CA ASP A 18 2.65 -2.55 -2.21
C ASP A 18 1.89 -3.08 -0.99
N ALA A 19 1.20 -4.20 -1.18
CA ALA A 19 0.43 -4.82 -0.10
C ALA A 19 1.28 -5.64 0.87
N ALA A 20 2.59 -5.79 0.62
CA ALA A 20 3.47 -6.50 1.53
C ALA A 20 3.69 -5.70 2.81
N CYS A 21 3.69 -6.39 3.95
CA CYS A 21 3.97 -5.76 5.25
C CYS A 21 5.42 -5.29 5.27
N PRO A 22 5.67 -3.95 5.42
CA PRO A 22 7.03 -3.42 5.27
C PRO A 22 7.97 -3.77 6.42
N ASN A 23 7.43 -4.14 7.57
CA ASN A 23 8.24 -4.44 8.76
C ASN A 23 8.24 -5.94 9.09
N GLN A 24 7.88 -6.79 8.12
CA GLN A 24 7.84 -8.23 8.29
C GLN A 24 8.56 -8.91 7.14
N GLU A 25 9.16 -10.07 7.40
CA GLU A 25 9.70 -10.90 6.33
C GLU A 25 8.57 -11.48 5.51
N LEU A 26 8.84 -11.77 4.25
CA LEU A 26 7.86 -12.39 3.37
C LEU A 26 7.47 -13.77 3.90
N SER A 27 6.19 -13.95 4.14
CA SER A 27 5.63 -15.18 4.67
C SER A 27 4.15 -15.26 4.32
N GLY A 28 3.46 -16.28 4.84
CA GLY A 28 2.03 -16.47 4.60
C GLY A 28 1.16 -15.35 5.14
N CYS A 29 1.62 -14.61 6.15
CA CYS A 29 0.86 -13.51 6.74
C CYS A 29 1.35 -12.12 6.35
N SER A 30 2.30 -12.01 5.41
CA SER A 30 2.93 -10.73 5.08
C SER A 30 2.18 -9.91 4.03
N SER A 31 1.03 -10.38 3.56
CA SER A 31 0.18 -9.62 2.64
C SER A 31 -0.93 -8.94 3.45
N MET A 32 -0.99 -7.60 3.34
CA MET A 32 -1.93 -6.81 4.12
C MET A 32 -3.37 -6.92 3.61
N ASN A 33 -4.31 -6.68 4.52
CA ASN A 33 -5.73 -6.61 4.21
C ASN A 33 -6.17 -5.16 4.17
N LEU A 34 -7.00 -4.83 3.19
CA LEU A 34 -7.53 -3.48 3.04
C LEU A 34 -8.82 -3.34 3.84
N VAL A 35 -8.85 -2.37 4.76
CA VAL A 35 -10.05 -2.05 5.53
C VAL A 35 -10.25 -0.53 5.47
N GLY A 36 -11.21 -0.08 4.67
CA GLY A 36 -11.43 1.34 4.44
C GLY A 36 -10.19 1.99 3.83
N ILE A 37 -9.61 2.97 4.53
CA ILE A 37 -8.41 3.67 4.09
C ILE A 37 -7.16 3.17 4.83
N ARG A 38 -7.23 1.98 5.43
CA ARG A 38 -6.13 1.40 6.19
C ARG A 38 -5.76 0.03 5.64
N ALA A 39 -4.47 -0.27 5.68
CA ALA A 39 -3.94 -1.59 5.38
C ALA A 39 -3.46 -2.21 6.68
N ILE A 40 -3.94 -3.40 6.99
CA ILE A 40 -3.64 -4.08 8.24
C ILE A 40 -2.79 -5.30 7.95
N CYS A 41 -1.62 -5.37 8.59
CA CYS A 41 -0.73 -6.52 8.47
C CYS A 41 -1.19 -7.64 9.40
N PRO A 42 -1.56 -8.81 8.89
CA PRO A 42 -2.03 -9.90 9.77
C PRO A 42 -0.93 -10.54 10.61
N CYS A 43 0.34 -10.30 10.29
CA CYS A 43 1.45 -10.83 11.10
C CYS A 43 1.53 -10.18 12.47
N ASP A 44 1.24 -8.88 12.56
CA ASP A 44 1.44 -8.10 13.80
C ASP A 44 0.29 -7.14 14.10
N ASP A 45 -0.78 -7.19 13.33
CA ASP A 45 -1.96 -6.34 13.46
C ASP A 45 -1.67 -4.84 13.37
N VAL A 46 -0.55 -4.47 12.77
CA VAL A 46 -0.21 -3.06 12.58
C VAL A 46 -1.05 -2.48 11.46
N GLU A 47 -1.62 -1.29 11.69
CA GLU A 47 -2.44 -0.58 10.72
C GLU A 47 -1.64 0.55 10.09
N TYR A 48 -1.61 0.58 8.77
CA TYR A 48 -0.93 1.62 7.99
C TYR A 48 -1.96 2.51 7.32
N SER A 49 -1.74 3.82 7.36
CA SER A 49 -2.59 4.76 6.65
C SER A 49 -2.31 4.70 5.15
N LEU A 50 -3.36 4.60 4.34
CA LEU A 50 -3.20 4.61 2.88
C LEU A 50 -3.04 6.02 2.31
N PHE A 51 -3.08 7.05 3.13
CA PHE A 51 -2.73 8.40 2.69
C PHE A 51 -1.25 8.71 2.86
N SER A 52 -0.61 8.14 3.87
CA SER A 52 0.80 8.39 4.15
C SER A 52 1.69 7.17 3.97
N GLY A 53 1.11 5.97 4.01
CA GLY A 53 1.86 4.73 3.98
C GLY A 53 2.55 4.40 5.30
N GLN A 54 2.23 5.12 6.38
CA GLN A 54 2.95 4.99 7.63
C GLN A 54 2.08 4.45 8.76
N ALA A 55 2.73 3.85 9.74
CA ALA A 55 2.11 3.43 10.99
C ALA A 55 2.94 3.98 12.15
N PRO A 56 2.30 4.51 13.21
CA PRO A 56 3.03 5.07 14.34
C PRO A 56 3.96 4.04 14.99
N GLY A 57 5.19 4.45 15.26
CA GLY A 57 6.17 3.61 15.94
C GLY A 57 6.85 2.55 15.09
N MET A 58 6.52 2.45 13.81
CA MET A 58 7.12 1.46 12.92
C MET A 58 8.32 2.05 12.19
N GLU A 59 9.33 1.21 11.95
CA GLU A 59 10.60 1.64 11.35
C GLU A 59 10.42 1.98 9.88
N TYR A 60 9.66 1.16 9.14
CA TYR A 60 9.53 1.33 7.70
C TYR A 60 8.10 1.64 7.31
N PRO A 61 7.89 2.61 6.40
CA PRO A 61 6.58 2.83 5.79
C PRO A 61 6.29 1.76 4.73
N MET A 62 5.05 1.74 4.24
CA MET A 62 4.69 0.93 3.09
C MET A 62 5.50 1.35 1.87
N LEU A 63 5.86 0.38 1.03
CA LEU A 63 6.51 0.69 -0.24
C LEU A 63 5.52 1.37 -1.17
N GLN A 64 5.84 2.59 -1.59
CA GLN A 64 4.99 3.38 -2.46
C GLN A 64 5.52 3.33 -3.89
N TYR A 65 4.62 3.08 -4.84
CA TYR A 65 4.92 3.14 -6.25
C TYR A 65 4.55 4.51 -6.83
N ARG A 66 5.10 4.79 -8.00
CA ARG A 66 4.72 5.98 -8.75
C ARG A 66 3.48 5.70 -9.58
N VAL A 67 2.66 6.72 -9.76
CA VAL A 67 1.43 6.62 -10.54
C VAL A 67 1.43 7.71 -11.61
N GLU A 68 1.20 7.30 -12.85
CA GLU A 68 1.05 8.21 -13.97
C GLU A 68 -0.36 8.08 -14.53
N VAL A 69 -1.06 9.19 -14.65
CA VAL A 69 -2.39 9.22 -15.27
C VAL A 69 -2.22 9.36 -16.78
N LEU A 70 -2.56 8.30 -17.50
CA LEU A 70 -2.43 8.26 -18.96
C LEU A 70 -3.67 8.83 -19.64
N SER A 71 -4.84 8.61 -19.03
CA SER A 71 -6.11 9.11 -19.53
C SER A 71 -7.11 9.07 -18.36
N PRO A 72 -8.32 9.62 -18.52
CA PRO A 72 -9.33 9.53 -17.46
C PRO A 72 -9.69 8.10 -17.04
N GLU A 73 -9.40 7.13 -17.88
CA GLU A 73 -9.76 5.74 -17.64
C GLU A 73 -8.55 4.82 -17.44
N SER A 74 -7.33 5.37 -17.49
CA SER A 74 -6.13 4.55 -17.48
C SER A 74 -5.02 5.19 -16.68
N ILE A 75 -4.43 4.41 -15.77
CA ILE A 75 -3.27 4.84 -15.02
C ILE A 75 -2.15 3.81 -15.19
N ARG A 76 -0.92 4.25 -14.99
CA ARG A 76 0.25 3.39 -14.97
C ARG A 76 0.89 3.46 -13.60
N VAL A 77 1.12 2.28 -13.00
CA VAL A 77 1.81 2.15 -11.72
C VAL A 77 3.21 1.58 -12.00
N TYR A 78 4.24 2.26 -11.49
CA TYR A 78 5.61 1.84 -11.76
C TYR A 78 6.54 2.24 -10.61
N ASN A 79 7.71 1.65 -10.64
CA ASN A 79 8.71 1.84 -9.60
C ASN A 79 9.54 3.11 -9.79
#